data_5748223de47e652f40c83f640101d293
#
_entry.id   5748223de47e652f40c83f640101d293
#
_cell.length_a   1.000
_cell.length_b   1.000
_cell.length_c   1.000
_cell.angle_alpha   90.00
_cell.angle_beta   90.00
_cell.angle_gamma   90.00
#
_symmetry.space_group_name_H-M   'P 1'
#
loop_
_entity.id
_entity.type
_entity.pdbx_description
1 polymer ?
#
loop_
_entity_poly.entity_id
_entity_poly.type
_entity_poly.pdbx_seq_one_letter_code
_entity_poly.pdbx_strand_id
1 'polypeptide(L)'
;MAWVSLCILDELTDGKGKYVEIEGFHLAVFLNGDNVIVLDSTCPHAGANLADGFIHEGCAVCPWHYWAFRLDNGQMRDSPGVAVKKYTTRMRLHDGKNFVQADLPYA
;
A
#
# COMPACT_ATOMS: atom_id res chain seq x y z
N MET A 1 5.26 -16.74 6.64
CA MET A 1 5.31 -15.68 5.62
C MET A 1 4.95 -16.29 4.29
N ALA A 2 4.08 -15.66 3.57
CA ALA A 2 3.55 -16.22 2.32
C ALA A 2 3.32 -15.12 1.30
N TRP A 3 3.68 -15.40 0.05
CA TRP A 3 3.40 -14.52 -1.06
C TRP A 3 1.94 -14.67 -1.47
N VAL A 4 1.21 -13.58 -1.42
CA VAL A 4 -0.22 -13.56 -1.72
C VAL A 4 -0.47 -12.59 -2.86
N SER A 5 -1.22 -13.01 -3.87
CA SER A 5 -1.61 -12.15 -4.99
C SER A 5 -2.73 -11.22 -4.54
N LEU A 6 -2.51 -9.92 -4.71
CA LEU A 6 -3.44 -8.89 -4.28
C LEU A 6 -4.32 -8.38 -5.42
N CYS A 7 -3.71 -8.15 -6.56
CA CYS A 7 -4.38 -7.60 -7.74
C CYS A 7 -3.48 -7.77 -8.95
N ILE A 8 -3.96 -7.42 -10.13
CA ILE A 8 -3.10 -7.31 -11.31
C ILE A 8 -2.68 -5.86 -11.47
N LEU A 9 -1.51 -5.66 -12.07
CA LEU A 9 -0.94 -4.31 -12.25
C LEU A 9 -1.87 -3.38 -13.00
N ASP A 10 -2.61 -3.90 -13.98
CA ASP A 10 -3.53 -3.11 -14.80
C ASP A 10 -4.70 -2.51 -14.00
N GLU A 11 -4.95 -3.02 -12.81
CA GLU A 11 -6.00 -2.49 -11.94
C GLU A 11 -5.56 -1.24 -11.17
N LEU A 12 -4.26 -0.91 -11.23
CA LEU A 12 -3.72 0.21 -10.47
C LEU A 12 -3.69 1.48 -11.32
N THR A 13 -3.93 2.60 -10.65
CA THR A 13 -3.83 3.93 -11.26
C THR A 13 -2.65 4.65 -10.63
N ASP A 14 -1.75 5.18 -11.45
CA ASP A 14 -0.58 5.89 -10.97
C ASP A 14 -0.98 7.04 -10.04
N GLY A 15 -0.34 7.10 -8.88
CA GLY A 15 -0.57 8.16 -7.91
C GLY A 15 -1.76 7.92 -6.97
N LYS A 16 -2.48 6.81 -7.13
CA LYS A 16 -3.65 6.52 -6.31
C LYS A 16 -3.55 5.17 -5.62
N GLY A 17 -4.28 5.01 -4.51
CA GLY A 17 -4.35 3.76 -3.78
C GLY A 17 -5.49 2.88 -4.26
N LYS A 18 -5.30 1.59 -4.07
CA LYS A 18 -6.34 0.57 -4.25
C LYS A 18 -6.46 -0.21 -2.95
N TYR A 19 -7.68 -0.32 -2.44
CA TYR A 19 -7.94 -1.10 -1.23
C TYR A 19 -8.05 -2.58 -1.56
N VAL A 20 -7.32 -3.40 -0.81
CA VAL A 20 -7.40 -4.86 -0.92
C VAL A 20 -7.54 -5.44 0.48
N GLU A 21 -8.59 -6.22 0.69
CA GLU A 21 -8.76 -6.98 1.93
C GLU A 21 -8.56 -8.45 1.61
N ILE A 22 -7.59 -9.09 2.27
CA ILE A 22 -7.29 -10.49 2.05
C ILE A 22 -6.71 -11.12 3.32
N GLU A 23 -7.20 -12.32 3.67
CA GLU A 23 -6.70 -13.07 4.82
C GLU A 23 -6.72 -12.26 6.13
N GLY A 24 -7.69 -11.37 6.28
CA GLY A 24 -7.78 -10.50 7.46
C GLY A 24 -6.92 -9.26 7.39
N PHE A 25 -6.12 -9.10 6.35
CA PHE A 25 -5.29 -7.90 6.16
C PHE A 25 -6.06 -6.87 5.36
N HIS A 26 -5.95 -5.60 5.79
CA HIS A 26 -6.52 -4.45 5.11
C HIS A 26 -5.37 -3.66 4.51
N LEU A 27 -5.24 -3.70 3.19
CA LEU A 27 -4.05 -3.21 2.51
C LEU A 27 -4.36 -2.07 1.57
N ALA A 28 -3.42 -1.14 1.46
CA ALA A 28 -3.44 -0.07 0.47
C ALA A 28 -2.32 -0.33 -0.52
N VAL A 29 -2.68 -0.52 -1.79
CA VAL A 29 -1.73 -0.79 -2.86
C VAL A 29 -1.61 0.47 -3.69
N PHE A 30 -0.39 1.02 -3.78
CA PHE A 30 -0.12 2.25 -4.51
C PHE A 30 0.80 1.98 -5.69
N LEU A 31 0.52 2.65 -6.80
CA LEU A 31 1.42 2.67 -7.96
C LEU A 31 2.09 4.05 -8.03
N ASN A 32 3.42 4.06 -8.01
CA ASN A 32 4.21 5.27 -8.15
C ASN A 32 5.19 5.08 -9.31
N GLY A 33 4.78 5.50 -10.50
CA GLY A 33 5.55 5.22 -11.71
C GLY A 33 5.62 3.73 -11.97
N ASP A 34 6.82 3.16 -11.89
CA ASP A 34 7.04 1.73 -12.09
C ASP A 34 7.07 0.94 -10.78
N ASN A 35 6.93 1.63 -9.64
CA ASN A 35 7.04 1.01 -8.34
C ASN A 35 5.67 0.76 -7.73
N VAL A 36 5.48 -0.43 -7.17
CA VAL A 36 4.27 -0.76 -6.41
C VAL A 36 4.63 -0.83 -4.94
N ILE A 37 3.85 -0.16 -4.12
CA ILE A 37 4.04 -0.09 -2.67
C ILE A 37 2.80 -0.59 -1.99
N VAL A 38 2.94 -1.47 -1.01
CA VAL A 38 1.83 -2.00 -0.22
C VAL A 38 2.04 -1.60 1.24
N LEU A 39 1.06 -0.89 1.77
CA LEU A 39 1.03 -0.44 3.16
C LEU A 39 -0.25 -0.93 3.82
N ASP A 40 -0.25 -1.00 5.15
CA ASP A 40 -1.50 -1.16 5.88
C ASP A 40 -2.44 -0.03 5.51
N SER A 41 -3.71 -0.37 5.27
CA SER A 41 -4.70 0.61 4.84
C SER A 41 -5.26 1.44 5.99
N THR A 42 -5.24 0.90 7.21
CA THR A 42 -5.82 1.61 8.35
C THR A 42 -4.90 2.72 8.80
N CYS A 43 -5.33 3.96 8.64
CA CYS A 43 -4.61 5.11 9.15
C CYS A 43 -4.66 5.10 10.68
N PRO A 44 -3.51 5.09 11.38
CA PRO A 44 -3.52 5.02 12.84
C PRO A 44 -4.14 6.24 13.51
N HIS A 45 -4.25 7.35 12.78
CA HIS A 45 -4.84 8.59 13.29
C HIS A 45 -6.33 8.45 13.58
N ALA A 46 -7.12 7.99 12.62
CA ALA A 46 -8.57 8.04 12.72
C ALA A 46 -9.26 6.80 12.18
N GLY A 47 -8.51 5.74 11.88
CA GLY A 47 -9.06 4.56 11.26
C GLY A 47 -9.52 4.78 9.82
N ALA A 48 -9.13 5.89 9.21
CA ALA A 48 -9.46 6.17 7.82
C ALA A 48 -8.74 5.18 6.89
N ASN A 49 -9.30 4.99 5.71
CA ASN A 49 -8.73 4.07 4.73
C ASN A 49 -7.66 4.80 3.91
N LEU A 50 -6.39 4.48 4.14
CA LEU A 50 -5.27 5.09 3.43
C LEU A 50 -5.35 4.85 1.92
N ALA A 51 -5.96 3.75 1.51
CA ALA A 51 -6.12 3.43 0.08
C ALA A 51 -7.00 4.44 -0.66
N ASP A 52 -7.82 5.21 0.04
CA ASP A 52 -8.61 6.28 -0.55
C ASP A 52 -7.77 7.53 -0.82
N GLY A 53 -6.51 7.52 -0.41
CA GLY A 53 -5.60 8.64 -0.56
C GLY A 53 -4.87 8.64 -1.89
N PHE A 54 -3.80 9.41 -1.91
CA PHE A 54 -3.02 9.64 -3.13
C PHE A 54 -1.54 9.80 -2.79
N ILE A 55 -0.69 9.74 -3.81
CA ILE A 55 0.75 9.95 -3.64
C ILE A 55 1.07 11.43 -3.86
N HIS A 56 1.86 12.00 -2.95
CA HIS A 56 2.37 13.35 -3.07
C HIS A 56 3.75 13.43 -2.41
N GLU A 57 4.74 13.90 -3.16
CA GLU A 57 6.11 14.09 -2.67
C GLU A 57 6.69 12.87 -1.96
N GLY A 58 6.52 11.69 -2.56
CA GLY A 58 7.10 10.45 -2.01
C GLY A 58 6.34 9.88 -0.83
N CYS A 59 5.13 10.36 -0.57
CA CYS A 59 4.31 9.90 0.53
C CYS A 59 2.93 9.46 0.06
N ALA A 60 2.34 8.51 0.76
CA ALA A 60 0.93 8.20 0.65
C ALA A 60 0.18 9.13 1.62
N VAL A 61 -0.73 9.92 1.09
CA VAL A 61 -1.43 10.95 1.87
C VAL A 61 -2.83 10.45 2.18
N CYS A 62 -3.15 10.39 3.48
CA CYS A 62 -4.48 10.04 3.95
C CYS A 62 -5.44 11.20 3.67
N PRO A 63 -6.63 10.93 3.09
CA PRO A 63 -7.57 12.02 2.80
C PRO A 63 -8.15 12.66 4.05
N TRP A 64 -8.01 12.01 5.21
CA TRP A 64 -8.43 12.57 6.49
C TRP A 64 -7.26 13.33 7.12
N HIS A 65 -7.36 14.64 7.19
CA HIS A 65 -6.35 15.53 7.78
C HIS A 65 -4.99 15.51 7.08
N TYR A 66 -4.88 14.84 5.92
CA TYR A 66 -3.70 14.84 5.06
C TYR A 66 -2.42 14.35 5.75
N TRP A 67 -2.55 13.37 6.64
CA TRP A 67 -1.37 12.70 7.19
C TRP A 67 -0.63 11.98 6.07
N ALA A 68 0.69 12.20 6.02
CA ALA A 68 1.53 11.68 4.95
C ALA A 68 2.45 10.60 5.49
N PHE A 69 2.42 9.43 4.85
CA PHE A 69 3.25 8.29 5.22
C PHE A 69 4.25 8.02 4.11
N ARG A 70 5.53 7.91 4.46
CA ARG A 70 6.59 7.73 3.48
C ARG A 70 6.44 6.39 2.76
N LEU A 71 6.60 6.41 1.44
CA LEU A 71 6.50 5.19 0.64
C LEU A 71 7.68 4.23 0.88
N ASP A 72 8.83 4.76 1.30
CA ASP A 72 10.02 3.95 1.50
C ASP A 72 9.98 3.12 2.79
N ASN A 73 9.33 3.60 3.84
CA ASN A 73 9.35 2.91 5.12
C ASN A 73 8.03 2.92 5.89
N GLY A 74 6.99 3.61 5.41
CA GLY A 74 5.70 3.67 6.09
C GLY A 74 5.62 4.63 7.27
N GLN A 75 6.71 5.32 7.60
CA GLN A 75 6.70 6.27 8.72
C GLN A 75 5.97 7.56 8.33
N MET A 76 5.25 8.14 9.29
CA MET A 76 4.64 9.43 9.08
C MET A 76 5.73 10.50 8.91
N ARG A 77 5.63 11.31 7.86
CA ARG A 77 6.66 12.27 7.51
C ARG A 77 6.97 13.25 8.65
N ASP A 78 5.93 13.76 9.31
CA ASP A 78 6.07 14.79 10.34
C ASP A 78 6.16 14.23 11.76
N SER A 79 5.98 12.91 11.93
CA SER A 79 6.03 12.25 13.22
C SER A 79 6.53 10.82 13.04
N PRO A 80 7.85 10.62 12.91
CA PRO A 80 8.37 9.29 12.57
C PRO A 80 8.07 8.18 13.57
N GLY A 81 7.65 8.53 14.78
CA GLY A 81 7.20 7.53 15.75
C GLY A 81 5.86 6.90 15.42
N VAL A 82 5.11 7.48 14.48
CA VAL A 82 3.85 6.95 13.97
C VAL A 82 4.13 6.35 12.60
N ALA A 83 3.66 5.14 12.37
CA ALA A 83 3.93 4.45 11.11
C ALA A 83 2.80 3.49 10.76
N VAL A 84 2.63 3.26 9.46
CA VAL A 84 1.87 2.11 8.96
C VAL A 84 2.88 1.07 8.50
N LYS A 85 2.50 -0.20 8.60
CA LYS A 85 3.39 -1.27 8.18
C LYS A 85 3.51 -1.27 6.65
N LYS A 86 4.74 -1.42 6.17
CA LYS A 86 5.03 -1.63 4.76
C LYS A 86 5.33 -3.11 4.52
N TYR A 87 4.77 -3.66 3.47
CA TYR A 87 4.97 -5.07 3.11
C TYR A 87 5.91 -5.18 1.91
N THR A 88 6.75 -6.20 1.91
CA THR A 88 7.59 -6.52 0.77
C THR A 88 6.71 -6.97 -0.38
N THR A 89 6.96 -6.45 -1.57
CA THR A 89 6.17 -6.73 -2.75
C THR A 89 7.02 -7.31 -3.86
N ARG A 90 6.37 -8.04 -4.76
CA ARG A 90 6.98 -8.50 -6.01
C ARG A 90 5.91 -8.57 -7.09
N MET A 91 6.36 -8.60 -8.35
CA MET A 91 5.51 -8.88 -9.49
C MET A 91 5.70 -10.31 -9.92
N ARG A 92 4.60 -10.95 -10.32
CA ARG A 92 4.67 -12.29 -10.90
C ARG A 92 3.87 -12.34 -12.18
N LEU A 93 4.55 -12.63 -13.28
CA LEU A 93 3.89 -12.77 -14.57
C LEU A 93 3.24 -14.15 -14.68
N HIS A 94 1.95 -14.17 -15.00
CA HIS A 94 1.19 -15.40 -15.19
C HIS A 94 0.09 -15.15 -16.21
N ASP A 95 0.02 -16.00 -17.23
CA ASP A 95 -0.96 -15.89 -18.32
C ASP A 95 -1.00 -14.48 -18.95
N GLY A 96 0.17 -13.88 -19.13
CA GLY A 96 0.30 -12.56 -19.75
C GLY A 96 -0.07 -11.39 -18.84
N LYS A 97 -0.34 -11.64 -17.57
CA LYS A 97 -0.70 -10.60 -16.61
C LYS A 97 0.32 -10.52 -15.48
N ASN A 98 0.61 -9.28 -15.06
CA ASN A 98 1.49 -9.04 -13.92
C ASN A 98 0.67 -8.99 -12.63
N PHE A 99 0.85 -9.99 -11.78
CA PHE A 99 0.21 -10.02 -10.48
C PHE A 99 1.06 -9.33 -9.45
N VAL A 100 0.46 -8.42 -8.69
CA VAL A 100 1.08 -7.78 -7.54
C VAL A 100 0.94 -8.70 -6.35
N GLN A 101 2.07 -9.10 -5.76
CA GLN A 101 2.09 -9.97 -4.60
C GLN A 101 2.76 -9.28 -3.43
N ALA A 102 2.26 -9.54 -2.23
CA ALA A 102 2.87 -9.09 -0.99
C ALA A 102 3.21 -10.29 -0.12
N ASP A 103 4.28 -10.17 0.64
CA ASP A 103 4.69 -11.17 1.60
C ASP A 103 3.97 -10.89 2.92
N LEU A 104 2.96 -11.69 3.23
CA LEU A 104 2.13 -11.49 4.41
C LEU A 104 2.58 -12.39 5.56
N PRO A 105 2.64 -11.87 6.79
CA PRO A 105 3.16 -12.61 7.94
C PRO A 105 2.07 -13.48 8.60
N TYR A 106 1.51 -14.42 7.86
CA TYR A 106 0.60 -15.38 8.47
C TYR A 106 1.12 -16.82 8.24
N ALA A 107 0.75 -17.67 9.12
CA ALA A 107 1.18 -19.06 9.06
C ALA A 107 0.30 -19.88 8.08
#